data_3ef7b04b4ae7d3bc3e796d35400fc91c
#
_entry.id   3ef7b04b4ae7d3bc3e796d35400fc91c
#
_cell.length_a   1.000
_cell.length_b   1.000
_cell.length_c   1.000
_cell.angle_alpha   90.00
_cell.angle_beta   90.00
_cell.angle_gamma   90.00
#
_symmetry.space_group_name_H-M   'P 1'
#
loop_
_entity.id
_entity.type
_entity.pdbx_description
1 polymer ?
#
loop_
_entity_poly.entity_id
_entity_poly.type
_entity_poly.pdbx_seq_one_letter_code
_entity_poly.pdbx_strand_id
1 'polypeptide(L)'
;MTGKIKVALVGIGNCFSGLIQGIEYYKQNPSQEVIGIIHDKLRDYGIHDIDFVAGFDVGENKIGKSINEGIYEYPNMVDWIPKDKMPKTKSMIYESPALDGVGIWVENRVKPIQSGKNEADLEKEIKES
;
A
#
# COMPACT_ATOMS: atom_id res chain seq x y z
N MET A 1 23.02 -13.48 -2.17
CA MET A 1 21.70 -13.06 -2.67
C MET A 1 21.02 -12.27 -1.58
N THR A 2 20.70 -11.03 -1.85
CA THR A 2 19.85 -10.22 -1.00
C THR A 2 18.40 -10.67 -1.13
N GLY A 3 17.75 -10.93 -0.01
CA GLY A 3 16.30 -11.23 -0.01
C GLY A 3 15.48 -9.97 -0.33
N LYS A 4 14.18 -10.13 -0.57
CA LYS A 4 13.25 -9.00 -0.66
C LYS A 4 12.97 -8.40 0.72
N ILE A 5 12.78 -7.08 0.76
CA ILE A 5 12.31 -6.37 1.95
C ILE A 5 10.79 -6.43 1.92
N LYS A 6 10.19 -7.26 2.75
CA LYS A 6 8.75 -7.36 2.89
C LYS A 6 8.21 -6.17 3.69
N VAL A 7 7.21 -5.49 3.14
CA VAL A 7 6.61 -4.30 3.74
C VAL A 7 5.09 -4.49 3.85
N ALA A 8 4.56 -4.33 5.05
CA ALA A 8 3.14 -4.19 5.28
C ALA A 8 2.78 -2.71 5.44
N LEU A 9 1.66 -2.29 4.88
CA LEU A 9 1.21 -0.91 4.87
C LEU A 9 -0.07 -0.75 5.69
N VAL A 10 -0.09 0.19 6.61
CA VAL A 10 -1.27 0.53 7.39
C VAL A 10 -1.80 1.90 6.95
N GLY A 11 -3.03 1.91 6.43
CA GLY A 11 -3.65 3.08 5.81
C GLY A 11 -3.28 3.23 4.32
N ILE A 12 -4.11 2.71 3.43
CA ILE A 12 -3.89 2.74 1.98
C ILE A 12 -4.46 4.05 1.39
N GLY A 13 -3.89 5.15 1.82
CA GLY A 13 -4.24 6.50 1.36
C GLY A 13 -3.38 7.00 0.20
N ASN A 14 -3.49 8.30 -0.11
CA ASN A 14 -2.74 8.96 -1.19
C ASN A 14 -1.22 8.81 -1.06
N CYS A 15 -0.69 8.89 0.17
CA CYS A 15 0.75 8.79 0.39
C CYS A 15 1.30 7.42 -0.03
N PHE A 16 0.66 6.34 0.40
CA PHE A 16 1.08 5.00 -0.01
C PHE A 16 0.71 4.68 -1.47
N SER A 17 -0.38 5.24 -1.99
CA SER A 17 -0.66 5.16 -3.43
C SER A 17 0.50 5.75 -4.25
N GLY A 18 0.97 6.93 -3.88
CA GLY A 18 2.13 7.56 -4.52
C GLY A 18 3.42 6.76 -4.35
N LEU A 19 3.67 6.22 -3.16
CA LEU A 19 4.86 5.38 -2.89
C LEU A 19 4.87 4.11 -3.76
N ILE A 20 3.76 3.39 -3.80
CA ILE A 20 3.65 2.14 -4.57
C ILE A 20 3.82 2.41 -6.07
N GLN A 21 3.15 3.44 -6.59
CA GLN A 21 3.28 3.84 -8.00
C GLN A 21 4.70 4.33 -8.31
N GLY A 22 5.34 5.08 -7.41
CA GLY A 22 6.70 5.54 -7.57
C GLY A 22 7.72 4.39 -7.62
N ILE A 23 7.59 3.40 -6.74
CA ILE A 23 8.45 2.21 -6.76
C ILE A 23 8.24 1.42 -8.06
N GLU A 24 7.00 1.26 -8.49
CA GLU A 24 6.70 0.58 -9.75
C GLU A 24 7.25 1.33 -10.96
N TYR A 25 7.16 2.67 -10.95
CA TYR A 25 7.78 3.49 -11.99
C TYR A 25 9.28 3.22 -12.14
N TYR A 26 10.03 3.18 -11.04
CA TYR A 26 11.46 2.87 -11.08
C TYR A 26 11.74 1.43 -11.51
N LYS A 27 10.89 0.49 -11.14
CA LYS A 27 11.00 -0.90 -11.62
C LYS A 27 10.82 -1.03 -13.13
N GLN A 28 9.90 -0.26 -13.71
CA GLN A 28 9.64 -0.24 -15.14
C GLN A 28 10.70 0.56 -15.94
N ASN A 29 11.44 1.45 -15.28
CA ASN A 29 12.41 2.34 -15.92
C ASN A 29 13.81 2.19 -15.30
N PRO A 30 14.43 1.01 -15.33
CA PRO A 30 15.67 0.73 -14.59
C PRO A 30 16.90 1.47 -15.12
N SER A 31 16.84 2.00 -16.33
CA SER A 31 17.94 2.74 -16.97
C SER A 31 17.85 4.25 -16.74
N GLN A 32 16.79 4.76 -16.12
CA GLN A 32 16.65 6.18 -15.82
C GLN A 32 17.40 6.54 -14.54
N GLU A 33 17.93 7.75 -14.51
CA GLU A 33 18.48 8.33 -13.30
C GLU A 33 17.37 8.41 -12.23
N VAL A 34 17.70 7.95 -11.03
CA VAL A 34 16.73 7.93 -9.91
C VAL A 34 16.66 9.33 -9.31
N ILE A 35 15.77 10.16 -9.85
CA ILE A 35 15.56 11.53 -9.38
C ILE A 35 14.57 11.49 -8.20
N GLY A 36 14.87 12.25 -7.14
CA GLY A 36 13.99 12.38 -5.98
C GLY A 36 14.20 11.33 -4.89
N ILE A 37 15.17 10.43 -5.06
CA ILE A 37 15.61 9.48 -4.04
C ILE A 37 17.03 9.80 -3.65
N ILE A 38 17.29 9.99 -2.35
CA ILE A 38 18.60 10.37 -1.83
C ILE A 38 19.64 9.28 -2.08
N HIS A 39 19.24 8.03 -1.95
CA HIS A 39 20.07 6.86 -2.20
C HIS A 39 19.30 5.83 -3.03
N ASP A 40 19.79 5.50 -4.21
CA ASP A 40 19.24 4.44 -5.08
C ASP A 40 19.50 3.05 -4.49
N LYS A 41 20.54 2.92 -3.70
CA LYS A 41 20.91 1.72 -2.97
C LYS A 41 21.28 2.03 -1.53
N LEU A 42 20.86 1.18 -0.63
CA LEU A 42 21.30 1.15 0.76
C LEU A 42 21.96 -0.21 1.02
N ARG A 43 23.29 -0.25 1.09
CA ARG A 43 24.09 -1.49 1.06
C ARG A 43 23.75 -2.29 -0.19
N ASP A 44 23.28 -3.52 -0.01
CA ASP A 44 22.94 -4.45 -1.10
C ASP A 44 21.48 -4.34 -1.55
N TYR A 45 20.67 -3.49 -0.89
CA TYR A 45 19.26 -3.31 -1.20
C TYR A 45 19.00 -2.08 -2.06
N GLY A 46 18.16 -2.25 -3.06
CA GLY A 46 17.66 -1.16 -3.90
C GLY A 46 16.14 -1.10 -3.91
N ILE A 47 15.60 -0.17 -4.68
CA ILE A 47 14.15 0.04 -4.83
C ILE A 47 13.44 -1.25 -5.30
N HIS A 48 14.13 -2.03 -6.16
CA HIS A 48 13.60 -3.28 -6.71
C HIS A 48 13.43 -4.39 -5.66
N ASP A 49 14.04 -4.24 -4.49
CA ASP A 49 13.98 -5.23 -3.43
C ASP A 49 12.82 -5.03 -2.46
N ILE A 50 12.09 -3.92 -2.61
CA ILE A 50 10.89 -3.65 -1.82
C ILE A 50 9.72 -4.48 -2.39
N ASP A 51 9.06 -5.23 -1.50
CA ASP A 51 7.90 -6.05 -1.82
C ASP A 51 6.77 -5.77 -0.82
N PHE A 52 5.65 -5.27 -1.32
CA PHE A 52 4.48 -5.00 -0.51
C PHE A 52 3.66 -6.28 -0.35
N VAL A 53 3.64 -6.83 0.84
CA VAL A 53 3.05 -8.15 1.12
C VAL A 53 1.65 -8.09 1.71
N ALA A 54 1.30 -7.02 2.41
CA ALA A 54 -0.03 -6.81 2.97
C ALA A 54 -0.36 -5.32 3.05
N GLY A 55 -1.63 -4.99 2.89
CA GLY A 55 -2.18 -3.67 3.15
C GLY A 55 -3.28 -3.77 4.21
N PHE A 56 -3.45 -2.70 4.99
CA PHE A 56 -4.51 -2.58 5.99
C PHE A 56 -5.20 -1.24 5.84
N ASP A 57 -6.52 -1.23 5.83
CA ASP A 57 -7.32 0.00 5.73
C ASP A 57 -8.62 -0.16 6.51
N VAL A 58 -9.28 0.95 6.81
CA VAL A 58 -10.59 1.00 7.46
C VAL A 58 -11.73 1.16 6.45
N GLY A 59 -11.42 1.59 5.22
CA GLY A 59 -12.40 1.91 4.19
C GLY A 59 -13.01 0.69 3.54
N GLU A 60 -14.34 0.57 3.60
CA GLU A 60 -15.13 -0.52 3.03
C GLU A 60 -14.78 -0.81 1.57
N ASN A 61 -14.58 0.23 0.77
CA ASN A 61 -14.36 0.11 -0.67
C ASN A 61 -12.97 -0.41 -1.06
N LYS A 62 -12.02 -0.48 -0.12
CA LYS A 62 -10.65 -0.95 -0.36
C LYS A 62 -10.41 -2.36 0.15
N ILE A 63 -11.06 -2.72 1.26
CA ILE A 63 -10.88 -4.02 1.92
C ILE A 63 -11.29 -5.16 0.98
N GLY A 64 -10.46 -6.21 0.94
CA GLY A 64 -10.68 -7.37 0.07
C GLY A 64 -10.21 -7.19 -1.38
N LYS A 65 -9.70 -6.02 -1.74
CA LYS A 65 -9.04 -5.79 -3.03
C LYS A 65 -7.53 -6.05 -2.91
N SER A 66 -6.89 -6.28 -4.05
CA SER A 66 -5.43 -6.27 -4.08
C SER A 66 -4.90 -4.86 -3.80
N ILE A 67 -3.69 -4.76 -3.26
CA ILE A 67 -3.07 -3.46 -2.97
C ILE A 67 -3.05 -2.59 -4.24
N ASN A 68 -2.63 -3.16 -5.37
CA ASN A 68 -2.50 -2.43 -6.63
C ASN A 68 -3.85 -2.02 -7.27
N GLU A 69 -4.96 -2.56 -6.82
CA GLU A 69 -6.31 -2.09 -7.17
C GLU A 69 -6.82 -1.06 -6.16
N GLY A 70 -6.63 -1.32 -4.86
CA GLY A 70 -7.13 -0.47 -3.79
C GLY A 70 -6.50 0.91 -3.71
N ILE A 71 -5.25 1.08 -4.18
CA ILE A 71 -4.58 2.39 -4.22
C ILE A 71 -5.28 3.40 -5.14
N TYR A 72 -6.14 2.96 -6.07
CA TYR A 72 -6.92 3.83 -6.96
C TYR A 72 -8.34 4.07 -6.46
N GLU A 73 -8.73 3.44 -5.37
CA GLU A 73 -10.09 3.61 -4.85
C GLU A 73 -10.26 4.94 -4.13
N TYR A 74 -11.46 5.50 -4.27
CA TYR A 74 -11.83 6.74 -3.58
C TYR A 74 -11.55 6.64 -2.07
N PRO A 75 -11.05 7.66 -1.40
CA PRO A 75 -10.78 9.02 -1.87
C PRO A 75 -9.37 9.26 -2.46
N ASN A 76 -8.64 8.22 -2.83
CA ASN A 76 -7.32 8.36 -3.43
C ASN A 76 -7.42 9.03 -4.82
N MET A 77 -6.43 9.87 -5.12
CA MET A 77 -6.41 10.71 -6.33
C MET A 77 -5.09 10.61 -7.11
N VAL A 78 -4.15 9.78 -6.65
CA VAL A 78 -2.85 9.61 -7.31
C VAL A 78 -2.99 8.59 -8.43
N ASP A 79 -2.67 8.99 -9.66
CA ASP A 79 -2.80 8.21 -10.89
C ASP A 79 -1.63 8.39 -11.86
N TRP A 80 -0.40 8.47 -11.33
CA TRP A 80 0.83 8.62 -12.14
C TRP A 80 1.07 7.45 -13.08
N ILE A 81 0.73 6.25 -12.64
CA ILE A 81 0.63 5.07 -13.49
C ILE A 81 -0.86 4.77 -13.68
N PRO A 82 -1.38 4.75 -14.92
CA PRO A 82 -2.76 4.36 -15.16
C PRO A 82 -3.09 2.98 -14.58
N LYS A 83 -4.29 2.83 -14.00
CA LYS A 83 -4.71 1.60 -13.30
C LYS A 83 -4.55 0.34 -14.16
N ASP A 84 -4.83 0.44 -15.46
CA ASP A 84 -4.70 -0.66 -16.42
C ASP A 84 -3.25 -1.06 -16.74
N LYS A 85 -2.30 -0.17 -16.43
CA LYS A 85 -0.86 -0.42 -16.59
C LYS A 85 -0.15 -0.85 -15.30
N MET A 86 -0.87 -0.81 -14.18
CA MET A 86 -0.33 -1.27 -12.90
C MET A 86 -0.26 -2.80 -12.88
N PRO A 87 0.88 -3.42 -12.53
CA PRO A 87 0.98 -4.87 -12.43
C PRO A 87 0.00 -5.45 -11.43
N LYS A 88 -0.51 -6.64 -11.71
CA LYS A 88 -1.34 -7.37 -10.76
C LYS A 88 -0.49 -7.89 -9.61
N THR A 89 -1.02 -7.81 -8.39
CA THR A 89 -0.42 -8.40 -7.19
C THR A 89 -1.42 -9.32 -6.50
N LYS A 90 -0.89 -10.30 -5.76
CA LYS A 90 -1.68 -11.17 -4.88
C LYS A 90 -1.83 -10.60 -3.47
N SER A 91 -1.06 -9.56 -3.15
CA SER A 91 -1.08 -8.92 -1.84
C SER A 91 -2.37 -8.16 -1.64
N MET A 92 -3.09 -8.48 -0.57
CA MET A 92 -4.46 -8.02 -0.32
C MET A 92 -4.49 -6.89 0.70
N ILE A 93 -5.58 -6.15 0.67
CA ILE A 93 -5.93 -5.17 1.70
C ILE A 93 -6.89 -5.82 2.68
N TYR A 94 -6.47 -5.87 3.93
CA TYR A 94 -7.22 -6.40 5.06
C TYR A 94 -7.86 -5.28 5.87
N GLU A 95 -8.89 -5.62 6.62
CA GLU A 95 -9.52 -4.69 7.56
C GLU A 95 -8.59 -4.36 8.72
N SER A 96 -8.45 -3.07 9.00
CA SER A 96 -7.83 -2.55 10.21
C SER A 96 -8.88 -2.04 11.18
N PRO A 97 -8.73 -2.26 12.49
CA PRO A 97 -9.61 -1.63 13.46
C PRO A 97 -9.49 -0.11 13.37
N ALA A 98 -10.63 0.60 13.41
CA ALA A 98 -10.68 2.06 13.47
C ALA A 98 -10.55 2.51 14.94
N LEU A 99 -9.34 2.48 15.50
CA LEU A 99 -9.09 2.64 16.93
C LEU A 99 -9.55 4.00 17.48
N ASP A 100 -9.14 5.09 16.85
CA ASP A 100 -9.48 6.46 17.21
C ASP A 100 -10.53 7.07 16.25
N GLY A 101 -11.12 6.23 15.42
CA GLY A 101 -12.17 6.58 14.48
C GLY A 101 -11.67 7.23 13.20
N VAL A 102 -12.63 7.73 12.44
CA VAL A 102 -12.39 8.48 11.21
C VAL A 102 -12.51 9.97 11.53
N GLY A 103 -11.49 10.75 11.23
CA GLY A 103 -11.50 12.19 11.51
C GLY A 103 -12.68 12.91 10.83
N ILE A 104 -13.18 13.96 11.48
CA ILE A 104 -14.37 14.73 11.05
C ILE A 104 -14.34 15.21 9.60
N TRP A 105 -13.15 15.42 9.04
CA TRP A 105 -12.97 15.88 7.66
C TRP A 105 -13.16 14.80 6.61
N VAL A 106 -13.16 13.54 7.02
CA VAL A 106 -13.26 12.39 6.11
C VAL A 106 -14.41 11.45 6.43
N GLU A 107 -15.16 11.67 7.53
CA GLU A 107 -16.26 10.83 7.97
C GLU A 107 -17.37 10.64 6.91
N ASN A 108 -17.59 11.66 6.06
CA ASN A 108 -18.53 11.59 4.94
C ASN A 108 -17.95 10.98 3.67
N ARG A 109 -16.66 10.65 3.65
CA ARG A 109 -15.94 10.15 2.48
C ARG A 109 -15.44 8.72 2.64
N VAL A 110 -15.21 8.29 3.85
CA VAL A 110 -14.74 6.95 4.18
C VAL A 110 -15.80 6.27 5.05
N LYS A 111 -16.28 5.13 4.59
CA LYS A 111 -17.17 4.28 5.37
C LYS A 111 -16.33 3.18 6.01
N PRO A 112 -16.07 3.25 7.32
CA PRO A 112 -15.30 2.22 8.00
C PRO A 112 -16.13 0.95 8.16
N ILE A 113 -15.53 -0.20 7.87
CA ILE A 113 -16.08 -1.49 8.30
C ILE A 113 -15.75 -1.68 9.79
N GLN A 114 -16.66 -2.23 10.53
CA GLN A 114 -16.49 -2.60 11.92
C GLN A 114 -16.93 -4.06 12.11
N SER A 115 -16.08 -4.99 11.69
CA SER A 115 -16.33 -6.44 11.84
C SER A 115 -15.94 -6.97 13.21
N GLY A 116 -15.41 -6.12 14.10
CA GLY A 116 -14.93 -6.50 15.43
C GLY A 116 -13.50 -7.04 15.45
N LYS A 117 -12.75 -6.92 14.35
CA LYS A 117 -11.32 -7.23 14.33
C LYS A 117 -10.57 -6.31 15.29
N ASN A 118 -9.54 -6.86 15.91
CA ASN A 118 -8.69 -6.17 16.87
C ASN A 118 -7.21 -6.20 16.44
N GLU A 119 -6.34 -5.63 17.25
CA GLU A 119 -4.90 -5.54 16.95
C GLU A 119 -4.23 -6.91 16.85
N ALA A 120 -4.72 -7.92 17.57
CA ALA A 120 -4.16 -9.28 17.50
C ALA A 120 -4.48 -9.96 16.16
N ASP A 121 -5.63 -9.68 15.56
CA ASP A 121 -5.97 -10.17 14.22
C ASP A 121 -5.06 -9.57 13.17
N LEU A 122 -4.73 -8.28 13.30
CA LEU A 122 -3.82 -7.57 12.42
C LEU A 122 -2.38 -8.13 12.54
N GLU A 123 -1.92 -8.38 13.74
CA GLU A 123 -0.61 -8.99 14.00
C GLU A 123 -0.50 -10.38 13.37
N LYS A 124 -1.56 -11.18 13.46
CA LYS A 124 -1.63 -12.50 12.83
C LYS A 124 -1.50 -12.41 11.30
N GLU A 125 -2.27 -11.52 10.67
CA GLU A 125 -2.24 -11.32 9.23
C GLU A 125 -0.87 -10.84 8.73
N ILE A 126 -0.17 -10.00 9.50
CA ILE A 126 1.20 -9.59 9.19
C ILE A 126 2.17 -10.77 9.24
N LYS A 127 2.05 -11.63 10.24
CA LYS A 127 2.93 -12.81 10.40
C LYS A 127 2.73 -13.86 9.32
N GLU A 128 1.51 -13.96 8.77
CA GLU A 128 1.15 -14.93 7.74
C GLU A 128 1.46 -14.43 6.31
N SER A 129 1.81 -13.14 6.13
CA SER A 129 2.17 -12.51 4.85
C SER A 129 3.65 -12.66 4.52
#